data_6890d7463af94bb3bcc230e6a2a66680
#
_entry.id   6890d7463af94bb3bcc230e6a2a66680
#
_cell.length_a   1.000
_cell.length_b   1.000
_cell.length_c   1.000
_cell.angle_alpha   90.00
_cell.angle_beta   90.00
_cell.angle_gamma   90.00
#
_symmetry.space_group_name_H-M   'P 1'
#
loop_
_entity.id
_entity.type
_entity.pdbx_description
1 polymer ?
#
loop_
_entity_poly.entity_id
_entity_poly.type
_entity_poly.pdbx_seq_one_letter_code
_entity_poly.pdbx_strand_id
1 'polypeptide(L)'
;MRSHDPHLQGRCGQGYLWTALVPGQCMIYEWHTSRAARCLDSLLGPGFAGKLQCDGYSAYPAFAKEKATLALFGCWAHARRNFFEAQEQAPRVAGWILNQIGLLHRWEEDLRRNRAGPVLRQVQRSSHHRMVIERLSRALKKLRPEWRLDKA
;
A
#
# COMPACT_ATOMS: atom_id res chain seq x y z
N MET A 1 -5.25 -42.10 18.06
CA MET A 1 -4.63 -42.70 16.87
C MET A 1 -4.19 -41.56 15.94
N ARG A 2 -2.89 -41.25 15.86
CA ARG A 2 -2.37 -40.32 14.89
C ARG A 2 -1.98 -41.15 13.67
N SER A 3 -2.70 -41.00 12.57
CA SER A 3 -2.33 -41.61 11.30
C SER A 3 -1.03 -40.94 10.80
N HIS A 4 0.06 -41.66 10.85
CA HIS A 4 1.34 -41.28 10.26
C HIS A 4 1.23 -41.60 8.77
N ASP A 5 0.95 -40.59 7.96
CA ASP A 5 0.94 -40.71 6.51
C ASP A 5 2.35 -40.40 6.00
N PRO A 6 3.14 -41.41 5.53
CA PRO A 6 4.52 -41.20 5.09
C PRO A 6 4.65 -40.37 3.81
N HIS A 7 3.55 -40.12 3.09
CA HIS A 7 3.56 -39.34 1.85
C HIS A 7 3.48 -37.82 2.06
N LEU A 8 3.27 -37.34 3.31
CA LEU A 8 3.26 -35.91 3.66
C LEU A 8 4.64 -35.37 4.07
N GLN A 9 5.72 -36.09 3.86
CA GLN A 9 7.08 -35.55 4.00
C GLN A 9 7.49 -34.68 2.78
N GLY A 10 6.57 -33.87 2.26
CA GLY A 10 6.89 -32.82 1.34
C GLY A 10 7.74 -31.75 2.04
N ARG A 11 8.88 -31.38 1.47
CA ARG A 11 9.71 -30.26 1.91
C ARG A 11 8.80 -29.05 2.10
N CYS A 12 8.65 -28.55 3.32
CA CYS A 12 7.96 -27.30 3.59
C CYS A 12 8.71 -26.17 2.88
N GLY A 13 8.22 -25.77 1.72
CA GLY A 13 8.72 -24.62 0.97
C GLY A 13 8.01 -23.33 1.43
N GLN A 14 8.73 -22.23 1.38
CA GLN A 14 8.11 -20.92 1.60
C GLN A 14 7.12 -20.61 0.46
N GLY A 15 5.89 -20.26 0.83
CA GLY A 15 4.86 -19.82 -0.11
C GLY A 15 4.31 -18.46 0.27
N TYR A 16 3.65 -17.82 -0.67
CA TYR A 16 3.10 -16.47 -0.55
C TYR A 16 1.63 -16.49 -0.99
N LEU A 17 0.77 -15.99 -0.12
CA LEU A 17 -0.62 -15.77 -0.47
C LEU A 17 -0.78 -14.34 -0.99
N TRP A 18 -1.07 -14.21 -2.26
CA TRP A 18 -1.43 -12.95 -2.87
C TRP A 18 -2.92 -12.70 -2.70
N THR A 19 -3.28 -11.45 -2.46
CA THR A 19 -4.67 -11.07 -2.25
C THR A 19 -4.98 -9.83 -3.07
N ALA A 20 -6.06 -9.88 -3.85
CA ALA A 20 -6.63 -8.74 -4.53
C ALA A 20 -8.05 -8.49 -4.05
N LEU A 21 -8.37 -7.23 -3.73
CA LEU A 21 -9.69 -6.81 -3.28
C LEU A 21 -10.29 -5.82 -4.29
N VAL A 22 -11.48 -6.14 -4.80
CA VAL A 22 -12.33 -5.18 -5.50
C VAL A 22 -13.38 -4.70 -4.51
N PRO A 23 -13.30 -3.43 -4.04
CA PRO A 23 -14.18 -2.93 -2.99
C PRO A 23 -15.67 -3.09 -3.35
N GLY A 24 -16.43 -3.71 -2.43
CA GLY A 24 -17.87 -3.95 -2.60
C GLY A 24 -18.23 -5.06 -3.58
N GLN A 25 -17.27 -5.80 -4.13
CA GLN A 25 -17.52 -6.87 -5.10
C GLN A 25 -16.95 -8.22 -4.66
N CYS A 26 -15.60 -8.36 -4.66
CA CYS A 26 -14.97 -9.64 -4.39
C CYS A 26 -13.58 -9.50 -3.80
N MET A 27 -13.11 -10.61 -3.26
CA MET A 27 -11.72 -10.78 -2.82
C MET A 27 -11.18 -12.06 -3.46
N ILE A 28 -10.00 -11.98 -4.07
CA ILE A 28 -9.33 -13.07 -4.76
C ILE A 28 -8.08 -13.41 -3.98
N TYR A 29 -7.83 -14.70 -3.82
CA TYR A 29 -6.63 -15.24 -3.19
C TYR A 29 -5.93 -16.16 -4.16
N GLU A 30 -4.61 -16.02 -4.27
CA GLU A 30 -3.79 -16.90 -5.08
C GLU A 30 -2.50 -17.24 -4.37
N TRP A 31 -2.18 -18.52 -4.32
CA TRP A 31 -0.97 -19.01 -3.66
C TRP A 31 0.15 -19.21 -4.69
N HIS A 32 1.35 -18.70 -4.38
CA HIS A 32 2.54 -18.85 -5.21
C HIS A 32 3.76 -19.20 -4.37
N THR A 33 4.70 -19.89 -4.97
CA THR A 33 6.03 -20.13 -4.39
C THR A 33 6.99 -18.96 -4.63
N SER A 34 6.54 -17.89 -5.27
CA SER A 34 7.33 -16.72 -5.65
C SER A 34 6.61 -15.41 -5.32
N ARG A 35 7.39 -14.35 -5.11
CA ARG A 35 6.90 -12.97 -4.98
C ARG A 35 7.23 -12.11 -6.21
N ALA A 36 7.57 -12.72 -7.33
CA ALA A 36 7.91 -12.01 -8.58
C ALA A 36 6.68 -11.31 -9.18
N ALA A 37 6.93 -10.28 -9.99
CA ALA A 37 5.88 -9.51 -10.68
C ALA A 37 4.96 -10.37 -11.56
N ARG A 38 5.46 -11.48 -12.13
CA ARG A 38 4.66 -12.43 -12.91
C ARG A 38 3.46 -13.03 -12.14
N CYS A 39 3.53 -13.08 -10.80
CA CYS A 39 2.40 -13.55 -10.00
C CYS A 39 1.21 -12.59 -10.08
N LEU A 40 1.45 -11.30 -10.35
CA LEU A 40 0.40 -10.32 -10.57
C LEU A 40 -0.30 -10.48 -11.93
N ASP A 41 0.39 -11.02 -12.93
CA ASP A 41 -0.24 -11.36 -14.22
C ASP A 41 -1.25 -12.52 -14.07
N SER A 42 -0.94 -13.49 -13.21
CA SER A 42 -1.88 -14.56 -12.85
C SER A 42 -3.07 -14.01 -12.07
N LEU A 43 -2.81 -13.26 -10.99
CA LEU A 43 -3.83 -12.75 -10.08
C LEU A 43 -4.79 -11.73 -10.71
N LEU A 44 -4.27 -10.81 -11.52
CA LEU A 44 -5.00 -9.66 -12.07
C LEU A 44 -5.34 -9.84 -13.56
N GLY A 45 -4.67 -10.77 -14.22
CA GLY A 45 -4.74 -10.95 -15.67
C GLY A 45 -3.73 -10.07 -16.43
N PRO A 46 -3.22 -10.56 -17.57
CA PRO A 46 -2.19 -9.86 -18.36
C PRO A 46 -2.70 -8.53 -18.95
N GLY A 47 -4.01 -8.43 -19.21
CA GLY A 47 -4.66 -7.22 -19.72
C GLY A 47 -5.14 -6.25 -18.65
N PHE A 48 -4.80 -6.44 -17.38
CA PHE A 48 -5.28 -5.59 -16.31
C PHE A 48 -4.89 -4.13 -16.52
N ALA A 49 -5.89 -3.25 -16.45
CA ALA A 49 -5.78 -1.80 -16.62
C ALA A 49 -6.55 -1.06 -15.52
N GLY A 50 -6.26 0.21 -15.33
CA GLY A 50 -6.96 1.05 -14.36
C GLY A 50 -6.17 1.39 -13.12
N LYS A 51 -6.76 1.29 -11.93
CA LYS A 51 -6.18 1.78 -10.67
C LYS A 51 -5.88 0.61 -9.73
N LEU A 52 -4.63 0.48 -9.33
CA LEU A 52 -4.19 -0.54 -8.37
C LEU A 52 -3.58 0.12 -7.13
N GLN A 53 -4.21 -0.06 -5.98
CA GLN A 53 -3.62 0.34 -4.70
C GLN A 53 -2.77 -0.80 -4.14
N CYS A 54 -1.54 -0.48 -3.75
CA CYS A 54 -0.58 -1.47 -3.23
C CYS A 54 0.23 -0.92 -2.06
N ASP A 55 0.99 -1.79 -1.41
CA ASP A 55 1.83 -1.49 -0.26
C ASP A 55 3.21 -0.90 -0.61
N GLY A 56 3.54 -0.78 -1.89
CA GLY A 56 4.83 -0.30 -2.37
C GLY A 56 5.88 -1.40 -2.55
N TYR A 57 5.51 -2.67 -2.43
CA TYR A 57 6.43 -3.78 -2.74
C TYR A 57 6.91 -3.71 -4.20
N SER A 58 8.19 -4.01 -4.43
CA SER A 58 8.87 -3.79 -5.72
C SER A 58 8.27 -4.55 -6.92
N ALA A 59 7.50 -5.61 -6.68
CA ALA A 59 6.81 -6.33 -7.74
C ALA A 59 5.75 -5.46 -8.45
N TYR A 60 5.08 -4.55 -7.74
CA TYR A 60 4.05 -3.70 -8.34
C TYR A 60 4.59 -2.68 -9.35
N PRO A 61 5.64 -1.91 -9.06
CA PRO A 61 6.28 -1.07 -10.07
C PRO A 61 6.82 -1.87 -11.26
N ALA A 62 7.39 -3.06 -11.02
CA ALA A 62 7.87 -3.93 -12.09
C ALA A 62 6.72 -4.40 -12.99
N PHE A 63 5.59 -4.81 -12.40
CA PHE A 63 4.37 -5.17 -13.12
C PHE A 63 3.78 -4.03 -13.93
N ALA A 64 3.80 -2.80 -13.38
CA ALA A 64 3.22 -1.63 -14.03
C ALA A 64 4.11 -1.06 -15.14
N LYS A 65 5.41 -1.38 -15.18
CA LYS A 65 6.38 -0.76 -16.08
C LYS A 65 5.99 -0.86 -17.56
N GLU A 66 5.37 -1.97 -17.93
CA GLU A 66 4.98 -2.27 -19.33
C GLU A 66 3.48 -2.01 -19.59
N LYS A 67 2.76 -1.46 -18.61
CA LYS A 67 1.30 -1.26 -18.67
C LYS A 67 0.96 0.23 -18.59
N ALA A 68 0.94 0.89 -19.74
CA ALA A 68 0.67 2.34 -19.84
C ALA A 68 -0.69 2.79 -19.26
N THR A 69 -1.66 1.88 -19.20
CA THR A 69 -3.02 2.13 -18.69
C THR A 69 -3.19 1.79 -17.21
N LEU A 70 -2.12 1.36 -16.53
CA LEU A 70 -2.14 1.01 -15.12
C LEU A 70 -1.58 2.14 -14.26
N ALA A 71 -2.40 2.69 -13.37
CA ALA A 71 -1.99 3.67 -12.36
C ALA A 71 -1.82 3.01 -11.00
N LEU A 72 -0.61 3.10 -10.42
CA LEU A 72 -0.34 2.62 -9.06
C LEU A 72 -0.63 3.70 -8.03
N PHE A 73 -1.25 3.30 -6.92
CA PHE A 73 -1.51 4.12 -5.76
C PHE A 73 -0.92 3.49 -4.51
N GLY A 74 -0.20 4.29 -3.73
CA GLY A 74 0.32 3.86 -2.43
C GLY A 74 -0.80 3.76 -1.37
N CYS A 75 -0.57 2.92 -0.38
CA CYS A 75 -1.47 2.76 0.76
C CYS A 75 -1.02 3.63 1.93
N TRP A 76 -1.87 4.54 2.39
CA TRP A 76 -1.58 5.40 3.54
C TRP A 76 -1.38 4.62 4.85
N ALA A 77 -2.05 3.49 5.01
CA ALA A 77 -1.86 2.64 6.19
C ALA A 77 -0.44 2.06 6.25
N HIS A 78 0.09 1.61 5.12
CA HIS A 78 1.47 1.12 5.04
C HIS A 78 2.49 2.25 5.20
N ALA A 79 2.26 3.41 4.56
CA ALA A 79 3.11 4.57 4.77
C ALA A 79 3.14 4.99 6.25
N ARG A 80 1.98 5.04 6.91
CA ARG A 80 1.88 5.36 8.33
C ARG A 80 2.66 4.37 9.20
N ARG A 81 2.54 3.07 8.92
CA ARG A 81 3.25 2.01 9.64
C ARG A 81 4.76 2.19 9.54
N ASN A 82 5.28 2.41 8.34
CA ASN A 82 6.71 2.62 8.12
C ASN A 82 7.24 3.84 8.92
N PHE A 83 6.49 4.95 8.95
CA PHE A 83 6.88 6.11 9.77
C PHE A 83 6.71 5.87 11.27
N PHE A 84 5.78 5.03 11.69
CA PHE A 84 5.66 4.62 13.08
C PHE A 84 6.88 3.82 13.53
N GLU A 85 7.33 2.87 12.73
CA GLU A 85 8.54 2.08 12.98
C GLU A 85 9.81 2.96 12.95
N ALA A 86 9.84 3.99 12.12
CA ALA A 86 10.96 4.94 12.04
C ALA A 86 11.02 5.94 13.21
N GLN A 87 10.02 5.99 14.11
CA GLN A 87 10.02 6.93 15.24
C GLN A 87 11.18 6.72 16.21
N GLU A 88 11.68 5.51 16.36
CA GLU A 88 12.84 5.22 17.22
C GLU A 88 14.11 5.92 16.73
N GLN A 89 14.27 6.00 15.41
CA GLN A 89 15.47 6.58 14.78
C GLN A 89 15.35 8.08 14.54
N ALA A 90 14.14 8.56 14.23
CA ALA A 90 13.89 9.95 13.87
C ALA A 90 12.57 10.48 14.48
N PRO A 91 12.46 10.59 15.82
CA PRO A 91 11.21 10.86 16.52
C PRO A 91 10.54 12.17 16.09
N ARG A 92 11.30 13.24 15.88
CA ARG A 92 10.75 14.54 15.49
C ARG A 92 10.15 14.53 14.08
N VAL A 93 10.90 13.96 13.12
CA VAL A 93 10.48 13.92 11.71
C VAL A 93 9.34 12.93 11.53
N ALA A 94 9.49 11.71 12.01
CA ALA A 94 8.47 10.69 11.92
C ALA A 94 7.18 11.11 12.66
N GLY A 95 7.29 11.68 13.85
CA GLY A 95 6.16 12.20 14.61
C GLY A 95 5.41 13.32 13.87
N TRP A 96 6.13 14.24 13.23
CA TRP A 96 5.50 15.27 12.41
C TRP A 96 4.74 14.66 11.21
N ILE A 97 5.35 13.72 10.48
CA ILE A 97 4.72 13.04 9.35
C ILE A 97 3.48 12.27 9.78
N LEU A 98 3.57 11.52 10.89
CA LEU A 98 2.44 10.80 11.46
C LEU A 98 1.28 11.71 11.83
N ASN A 99 1.56 12.90 12.37
CA ASN A 99 0.55 13.91 12.66
C ASN A 99 -0.14 14.40 11.37
N GLN A 100 0.61 14.63 10.28
CA GLN A 100 0.02 15.03 9.00
C GLN A 100 -0.88 13.92 8.41
N ILE A 101 -0.42 12.66 8.44
CA ILE A 101 -1.22 11.50 8.01
C ILE A 101 -2.46 11.37 8.91
N GLY A 102 -2.31 11.57 10.22
CA GLY A 102 -3.41 11.58 11.17
C GLY A 102 -4.50 12.62 10.87
N LEU A 103 -4.13 13.80 10.37
CA LEU A 103 -5.10 14.81 9.91
C LEU A 103 -5.95 14.28 8.75
N LEU A 104 -5.31 13.67 7.73
CA LEU A 104 -6.04 13.09 6.60
C LEU A 104 -7.04 12.03 7.04
N HIS A 105 -6.64 11.15 7.97
CA HIS A 105 -7.52 10.11 8.49
C HIS A 105 -8.69 10.68 9.30
N ARG A 106 -8.46 11.67 10.15
CA ARG A 106 -9.52 12.32 10.94
C ARG A 106 -10.57 12.96 10.03
N TRP A 107 -10.14 13.71 9.02
CA TRP A 107 -11.08 14.34 8.08
C TRP A 107 -11.90 13.32 7.29
N GLU A 108 -11.29 12.22 6.85
CA GLU A 108 -12.05 11.14 6.19
C GLU A 108 -13.02 10.44 7.15
N GLU A 109 -12.66 10.33 8.43
CA GLU A 109 -13.53 9.78 9.46
C GLU A 109 -14.73 10.71 9.73
N ASP A 110 -14.48 12.02 9.83
CA ASP A 110 -15.54 13.01 10.00
C ASP A 110 -16.51 13.02 8.81
N LEU A 111 -15.97 12.95 7.58
CA LEU A 111 -16.77 12.83 6.36
C LEU A 111 -17.61 11.54 6.34
N ARG A 112 -17.07 10.45 6.87
CA ARG A 112 -17.77 9.18 6.99
C ARG A 112 -18.87 9.26 8.05
N ARG A 113 -18.54 9.77 9.23
CA ARG A 113 -19.47 9.94 10.36
C ARG A 113 -20.66 10.82 9.99
N ASN A 114 -20.39 11.89 9.26
CA ASN A 114 -21.42 12.82 8.77
C ASN A 114 -22.10 12.35 7.47
N ARG A 115 -21.84 11.11 7.01
CA ARG A 115 -22.40 10.54 5.78
C ARG A 115 -22.25 11.47 4.57
N ALA A 116 -21.12 12.18 4.49
CA ALA A 116 -20.84 13.10 3.39
C ALA A 116 -20.92 12.41 2.03
N GLY A 117 -21.66 13.00 1.11
CA GLY A 117 -21.79 12.51 -0.26
C GLY A 117 -20.50 12.68 -1.09
N PRO A 118 -20.44 12.12 -2.29
CA PRO A 118 -19.24 12.12 -3.12
C PRO A 118 -18.75 13.52 -3.49
N VAL A 119 -19.65 14.44 -3.74
CA VAL A 119 -19.31 15.83 -4.10
C VAL A 119 -18.58 16.53 -2.95
N LEU A 120 -19.13 16.47 -1.72
CA LEU A 120 -18.50 17.08 -0.56
C LEU A 120 -17.15 16.44 -0.26
N ARG A 121 -17.02 15.12 -0.39
CA ARG A 121 -15.75 14.42 -0.26
C ARG A 121 -14.72 14.90 -1.28
N GLN A 122 -15.15 15.10 -2.53
CA GLN A 122 -14.28 15.59 -3.60
C GLN A 122 -13.80 17.02 -3.30
N VAL A 123 -14.67 17.90 -2.87
CA VAL A 123 -14.31 19.28 -2.47
C VAL A 123 -13.29 19.28 -1.33
N GLN A 124 -13.54 18.53 -0.28
CA GLN A 124 -12.62 18.43 0.86
C GLN A 124 -11.24 17.84 0.46
N ARG A 125 -11.23 16.83 -0.40
CA ARG A 125 -9.99 16.23 -0.89
C ARG A 125 -9.20 17.17 -1.79
N SER A 126 -9.87 17.92 -2.66
CA SER A 126 -9.21 18.88 -3.56
C SER A 126 -8.73 20.15 -2.85
N SER A 127 -9.20 20.44 -1.65
CA SER A 127 -8.77 21.59 -0.84
C SER A 127 -7.87 21.17 0.32
N HIS A 128 -8.44 20.77 1.44
CA HIS A 128 -7.71 20.53 2.69
C HIS A 128 -6.72 19.35 2.61
N HIS A 129 -7.16 18.22 2.04
CA HIS A 129 -6.27 17.06 1.90
C HIS A 129 -5.10 17.37 0.97
N ARG A 130 -5.36 18.06 -0.14
CA ARG A 130 -4.33 18.48 -1.08
C ARG A 130 -3.25 19.32 -0.43
N MET A 131 -3.61 20.30 0.39
CA MET A 131 -2.64 21.13 1.13
C MET A 131 -1.71 20.29 2.03
N VAL A 132 -2.26 19.30 2.73
CA VAL A 132 -1.47 18.41 3.59
C VAL A 132 -0.57 17.52 2.75
N ILE A 133 -1.06 16.96 1.66
CA ILE A 133 -0.28 16.10 0.75
C ILE A 133 0.87 16.90 0.11
N GLU A 134 0.63 18.13 -0.33
CA GLU A 134 1.67 19.00 -0.88
C GLU A 134 2.73 19.38 0.17
N ARG A 135 2.32 19.60 1.43
CA ARG A 135 3.23 19.86 2.56
C ARG A 135 4.09 18.64 2.84
N LEU A 136 3.49 17.46 2.93
CA LEU A 136 4.20 16.19 3.07
C LEU A 136 5.19 15.96 1.92
N SER A 137 4.74 16.15 0.69
CA SER A 137 5.58 15.95 -0.51
C SER A 137 6.80 16.87 -0.50
N ARG A 138 6.62 18.15 -0.13
CA ARG A 138 7.74 19.11 -0.01
C ARG A 138 8.72 18.71 1.09
N ALA A 139 8.21 18.28 2.24
CA ALA A 139 9.06 17.83 3.35
C ALA A 139 9.86 16.57 2.97
N LEU A 140 9.20 15.57 2.40
CA LEU A 140 9.86 14.32 1.98
C LEU A 140 10.91 14.54 0.89
N LYS A 141 10.68 15.48 -0.04
CA LYS A 141 11.69 15.83 -1.06
C LYS A 141 12.94 16.44 -0.43
N LYS A 142 12.80 17.25 0.63
CA LYS A 142 13.93 17.81 1.36
C LYS A 142 14.70 16.77 2.16
N LEU A 143 14.01 15.80 2.72
CA LEU A 143 14.60 14.73 3.53
C LEU A 143 15.27 13.64 2.69
N ARG A 144 14.87 13.47 1.43
CA ARG A 144 15.35 12.39 0.54
C ARG A 144 16.87 12.32 0.35
N PRO A 145 17.65 13.42 0.32
CA PRO A 145 19.10 13.35 0.25
C PRO A 145 19.75 12.78 1.51
N GLU A 146 19.14 13.03 2.68
CA GLU A 146 19.64 12.63 3.99
C GLU A 146 19.25 11.20 4.37
N TRP A 147 18.19 10.68 3.74
CA TRP A 147 17.61 9.36 3.97
C TRP A 147 17.89 8.39 2.80
N ARG A 148 19.10 8.43 2.25
CA ARG A 148 19.57 7.27 1.52
C ARG A 148 19.76 6.16 2.53
N LEU A 149 18.75 5.33 2.67
CA LEU A 149 18.90 4.01 3.26
C LEU A 149 19.91 3.29 2.38
N ASP A 150 21.14 3.21 2.84
CA ASP A 150 22.12 2.31 2.27
C ASP A 150 21.50 0.93 2.35
N LYS A 151 21.15 0.41 1.18
CA LYS A 151 20.73 -0.97 1.06
C LYS A 151 21.98 -1.80 1.31
N ALA A 152 22.15 -2.23 2.56
CA ALA A 152 23.03 -3.33 2.87
C ALA A 152 22.39 -4.63 2.37
#